data_9b3af66f2afd62923a82acdf02e99324
#
_entry.id   9b3af66f2afd62923a82acdf02e99324
#
_cell.length_a   1.000
_cell.length_b   1.000
_cell.length_c   1.000
_cell.angle_alpha   90.00
_cell.angle_beta   90.00
_cell.angle_gamma   90.00
#
_symmetry.space_group_name_H-M   'P 1'
#
loop_
_entity.id
_entity.type
_entity.pdbx_description
1 polymer ?
#
loop_
_entity_poly.entity_id
_entity_poly.type
_entity_poly.pdbx_seq_one_letter_code
_entity_poly.pdbx_strand_id
1 'polypeptide(L)'
;MNVVSSNTPGNETNMKTAYLESIKLIERMHRQFLEVIRLELDRLGIRDINNVQALILYNVGDEELTVGELSHRGYYLGSNVSYNLRKMVENGYVVPERSTRDRRSIHIKLSPKGRTLWRHLDSMFDRQTASLQMGHVTASDFSSVSATMSKLERFWINALQGVNQVSGPAA
;
A
#
# COMPACT_ATOMS: atom_id res chain seq x y z
N MET A 1 -4.90 -51.86 13.88
CA MET A 1 -3.70 -51.20 13.30
C MET A 1 -3.95 -49.71 13.31
N ASN A 2 -3.51 -49.03 14.36
CA ASN A 2 -3.62 -47.58 14.47
C ASN A 2 -2.39 -46.97 13.80
N VAL A 3 -2.60 -46.24 12.70
CA VAL A 3 -1.58 -45.40 12.09
C VAL A 3 -1.54 -44.08 12.88
N VAL A 4 -0.59 -43.97 13.79
CA VAL A 4 -0.26 -42.72 14.49
C VAL A 4 0.45 -41.85 13.44
N SER A 5 -0.21 -40.79 12.95
CA SER A 5 0.42 -39.74 12.18
C SER A 5 1.48 -39.07 13.06
N SER A 6 2.73 -39.37 12.77
CA SER A 6 3.87 -38.68 13.37
C SER A 6 3.96 -37.25 12.83
N ASN A 7 3.37 -36.31 13.53
CA ASN A 7 3.61 -34.88 13.32
C ASN A 7 5.04 -34.57 13.75
N THR A 8 5.95 -34.39 12.82
CA THR A 8 7.36 -34.15 13.07
C THR A 8 7.55 -32.73 13.62
N PRO A 9 8.05 -32.53 14.84
CA PRO A 9 8.18 -31.20 15.49
C PRO A 9 9.08 -30.21 14.72
N GLY A 10 9.96 -30.71 13.87
CA GLY A 10 10.89 -29.89 13.08
C GLY A 10 10.22 -29.01 11.98
N ASN A 11 9.06 -29.43 11.46
CA ASN A 11 8.37 -28.70 10.38
C ASN A 11 7.56 -27.51 10.91
N GLU A 12 6.98 -27.61 12.11
CA GLU A 12 6.23 -26.53 12.74
C GLU A 12 7.14 -25.38 13.20
N THR A 13 8.31 -25.69 13.76
CA THR A 13 9.28 -24.68 14.16
C THR A 13 9.84 -23.92 12.96
N ASN A 14 10.04 -24.61 11.84
CA ASN A 14 10.51 -23.98 10.59
C ASN A 14 9.44 -23.03 9.99
N MET A 15 8.18 -23.44 9.97
CA MET A 15 7.08 -22.61 9.43
C MET A 15 6.87 -21.31 10.25
N LYS A 16 6.85 -21.40 11.58
CA LYS A 16 6.75 -20.24 12.47
C LYS A 16 7.93 -19.29 12.31
N THR A 17 9.13 -19.83 12.25
CA THR A 17 10.35 -19.03 12.05
C THR A 17 10.30 -18.29 10.70
N ALA A 18 10.05 -18.99 9.61
CA ALA A 18 9.93 -18.40 8.28
C ALA A 18 8.83 -17.32 8.21
N TYR A 19 7.68 -17.58 8.84
CA TYR A 19 6.59 -16.61 8.93
C TYR A 19 7.04 -15.34 9.66
N LEU A 20 7.64 -15.45 10.85
CA LEU A 20 8.09 -14.30 11.64
C LEU A 20 9.21 -13.51 10.93
N GLU A 21 10.11 -14.18 10.23
CA GLU A 21 11.14 -13.53 9.40
C GLU A 21 10.50 -12.72 8.26
N SER A 22 9.47 -13.27 7.61
CA SER A 22 8.69 -12.56 6.58
C SER A 22 8.01 -11.31 7.12
N ILE A 23 7.38 -11.37 8.32
CA ILE A 23 6.77 -10.20 8.97
C ILE A 23 7.82 -9.11 9.24
N LYS A 24 8.95 -9.47 9.83
CA LYS A 24 10.06 -8.52 10.09
C LYS A 24 10.59 -7.89 8.79
N LEU A 25 10.64 -8.67 7.71
CA LEU A 25 11.06 -8.17 6.41
C LEU A 25 10.05 -7.17 5.83
N ILE A 26 8.76 -7.48 5.88
CA ILE A 26 7.67 -6.58 5.43
C ILE A 26 7.76 -5.24 6.16
N GLU A 27 7.86 -5.24 7.49
CA GLU A 27 7.97 -4.01 8.29
C GLU A 27 9.21 -3.19 7.93
N ARG A 28 10.35 -3.86 7.76
CA ARG A 28 11.61 -3.19 7.39
C ARG A 28 11.52 -2.61 5.98
N MET A 29 11.03 -3.38 5.02
CA MET A 29 10.88 -2.95 3.63
C MET A 29 9.93 -1.76 3.50
N HIS A 30 8.81 -1.77 4.22
CA HIS A 30 7.88 -0.65 4.23
C HIS A 30 8.57 0.65 4.69
N ARG A 31 9.32 0.61 5.81
CA ARG A 31 10.08 1.78 6.29
C ARG A 31 11.12 2.25 5.27
N GLN A 32 11.88 1.33 4.68
CA GLN A 32 12.90 1.65 3.67
C GLN A 32 12.27 2.25 2.41
N PHE A 33 11.14 1.73 1.98
CA PHE A 33 10.44 2.26 0.80
C PHE A 33 9.94 3.69 1.04
N LEU A 34 9.36 3.98 2.20
CA LEU A 34 8.98 5.35 2.57
C LEU A 34 10.18 6.30 2.58
N GLU A 35 11.35 5.82 3.00
CA GLU A 35 12.59 6.61 2.99
C GLU A 35 13.08 6.89 1.55
N VAL A 36 12.96 5.92 0.66
CA VAL A 36 13.26 6.12 -0.78
C VAL A 36 12.37 7.21 -1.39
N ILE A 37 11.08 7.20 -1.09
CA ILE A 37 10.16 8.27 -1.53
C ILE A 37 10.57 9.64 -0.95
N ARG A 38 10.94 9.68 0.34
CA ARG A 38 11.39 10.92 0.99
C ARG A 38 12.63 11.49 0.27
N LEU A 39 13.62 10.64 -0.01
CA LEU A 39 14.84 11.06 -0.72
C LEU A 39 14.55 11.60 -2.13
N GLU A 40 13.58 11.03 -2.83
CA GLU A 40 13.17 11.54 -4.14
C GLU A 40 12.49 12.91 -4.02
N LEU A 41 11.63 13.12 -3.02
CA LEU A 41 11.03 14.43 -2.74
C LEU A 41 12.11 15.47 -2.42
N ASP A 42 13.11 15.12 -1.59
CA ASP A 42 14.24 15.98 -1.27
C ASP A 42 15.06 16.35 -2.52
N ARG A 43 15.33 15.36 -3.41
CA ARG A 43 16.02 15.57 -4.69
C ARG A 43 15.27 16.56 -5.61
N LEU A 44 13.94 16.53 -5.55
CA LEU A 44 13.07 17.45 -6.30
C LEU A 44 12.88 18.81 -5.62
N GLY A 45 13.40 18.99 -4.39
CA GLY A 45 13.22 20.21 -3.61
C GLY A 45 11.79 20.39 -3.06
N ILE A 46 10.99 19.31 -3.02
CA ILE A 46 9.59 19.33 -2.60
C ILE A 46 9.51 19.09 -1.09
N ARG A 47 8.93 20.04 -0.34
CA ARG A 47 8.86 20.01 1.12
C ARG A 47 7.44 20.19 1.68
N ASP A 48 6.47 20.44 0.83
CA ASP A 48 5.07 20.70 1.17
C ASP A 48 4.17 19.47 1.05
N ILE A 49 4.77 18.29 0.80
CA ILE A 49 4.12 16.98 0.81
C ILE A 49 5.09 15.96 1.43
N ASN A 50 4.58 15.06 2.24
CA ASN A 50 5.40 13.99 2.83
C ASN A 50 5.35 12.70 2.00
N ASN A 51 6.18 11.73 2.36
CA ASN A 51 6.31 10.45 1.65
C ASN A 51 4.99 9.64 1.61
N VAL A 52 4.20 9.63 2.70
CA VAL A 52 2.90 8.94 2.73
C VAL A 52 1.91 9.63 1.79
N GLN A 53 1.86 10.96 1.80
CA GLN A 53 1.00 11.73 0.90
C GLN A 53 1.42 11.55 -0.56
N ALA A 54 2.72 11.48 -0.85
CA ALA A 54 3.23 11.22 -2.19
C ALA A 54 2.80 9.83 -2.71
N LEU A 55 2.78 8.81 -1.86
CA LEU A 55 2.25 7.49 -2.21
C LEU A 55 0.75 7.48 -2.42
N ILE A 56 -0.02 8.21 -1.60
CA ILE A 56 -1.45 8.40 -1.82
C ILE A 56 -1.68 9.05 -3.18
N LEU A 57 -0.94 10.10 -3.50
CA LEU A 57 -0.98 10.79 -4.77
C LEU A 57 -0.69 9.84 -5.94
N TYR A 58 0.35 9.01 -5.82
CA TYR A 58 0.70 8.03 -6.84
C TYR A 58 -0.43 7.01 -7.07
N ASN A 59 -1.11 6.58 -6.00
CA ASN A 59 -2.24 5.65 -6.07
C ASN A 59 -3.52 6.28 -6.67
N VAL A 60 -3.68 7.60 -6.60
CA VAL A 60 -4.77 8.31 -7.31
C VAL A 60 -4.55 8.20 -8.83
N GLY A 61 -3.32 8.41 -9.30
CA GLY A 61 -3.00 8.34 -10.73
C GLY A 61 -3.80 9.33 -11.57
N ASP A 62 -4.15 8.90 -12.78
CA ASP A 62 -4.98 9.70 -13.70
C ASP A 62 -6.49 9.47 -13.52
N GLU A 63 -6.90 8.73 -12.50
CA GLU A 63 -8.30 8.39 -12.25
C GLU A 63 -8.99 9.44 -11.36
N GLU A 64 -10.33 9.44 -11.42
CA GLU A 64 -11.19 10.10 -10.45
C GLU A 64 -11.66 9.06 -9.45
N LEU A 65 -11.29 9.20 -8.18
CA LEU A 65 -11.58 8.24 -7.14
C LEU A 65 -12.37 8.88 -6.01
N THR A 66 -13.30 8.14 -5.45
CA THR A 66 -13.88 8.50 -4.15
C THR A 66 -12.88 8.24 -3.02
N VAL A 67 -13.07 8.91 -1.88
CA VAL A 67 -12.27 8.65 -0.67
C VAL A 67 -12.35 7.18 -0.24
N GLY A 68 -13.53 6.55 -0.43
CA GLY A 68 -13.74 5.13 -0.14
C GLY A 68 -12.91 4.22 -1.04
N GLU A 69 -12.93 4.46 -2.36
CA GLU A 69 -12.13 3.69 -3.32
C GLU A 69 -10.63 3.84 -3.05
N LEU A 70 -10.18 5.06 -2.73
CA LEU A 70 -8.79 5.29 -2.38
C LEU A 70 -8.38 4.56 -1.10
N SER A 71 -9.24 4.55 -0.07
CA SER A 71 -9.00 3.78 1.17
C SER A 71 -8.89 2.28 0.87
N HIS A 72 -9.70 1.77 -0.03
CA HIS A 72 -9.66 0.37 -0.47
C HIS A 72 -8.37 0.03 -1.24
N ARG A 73 -7.93 0.91 -2.14
CA ARG A 73 -6.73 0.68 -2.96
C ARG A 73 -5.42 0.85 -2.19
N GLY A 74 -5.40 1.80 -1.25
CA GLY A 74 -4.16 2.22 -0.60
C GLY A 74 -3.93 1.61 0.78
N TYR A 75 -4.83 0.73 1.28
CA TYR A 75 -4.69 0.10 2.61
C TYR A 75 -4.53 1.09 3.77
N TYR A 76 -5.00 2.32 3.61
CA TYR A 76 -4.95 3.33 4.65
C TYR A 76 -6.20 3.28 5.51
N LEU A 77 -6.05 3.41 6.83
CA LEU A 77 -7.20 3.62 7.71
C LEU A 77 -7.93 4.90 7.31
N GLY A 78 -9.25 4.86 7.18
CA GLY A 78 -10.06 5.93 6.61
C GLY A 78 -9.83 7.32 7.24
N SER A 79 -9.55 7.40 8.55
CA SER A 79 -9.19 8.66 9.23
C SER A 79 -7.88 9.25 8.72
N ASN A 80 -6.87 8.42 8.47
CA ASN A 80 -5.58 8.86 7.96
C ASN A 80 -5.66 9.34 6.50
N VAL A 81 -6.49 8.68 5.68
CA VAL A 81 -6.72 9.11 4.29
C VAL A 81 -7.36 10.49 4.26
N SER A 82 -8.44 10.70 5.02
CA SER A 82 -9.15 11.98 5.05
C SER A 82 -8.26 13.14 5.50
N TYR A 83 -7.40 12.92 6.51
CA TYR A 83 -6.44 13.92 6.96
C TYR A 83 -5.41 14.26 5.87
N ASN A 84 -4.80 13.23 5.28
CA ASN A 84 -3.77 13.41 4.25
C ASN A 84 -4.35 14.06 3.00
N LEU A 85 -5.55 13.66 2.56
CA LEU A 85 -6.22 14.28 1.42
C LEU A 85 -6.50 15.77 1.65
N ARG A 86 -6.97 16.16 2.85
CA ARG A 86 -7.16 17.56 3.18
C ARG A 86 -5.87 18.35 3.01
N LYS A 87 -4.75 17.84 3.54
CA LYS A 87 -3.43 18.48 3.38
C LYS A 87 -2.99 18.58 1.92
N MET A 88 -3.25 17.54 1.14
CA MET A 88 -2.92 17.53 -0.29
C MET A 88 -3.79 18.52 -1.09
N VAL A 89 -5.05 18.73 -0.70
CA VAL A 89 -5.91 19.77 -1.29
C VAL A 89 -5.40 21.16 -0.88
N GLU A 90 -5.11 21.39 0.40
CA GLU A 90 -4.55 22.66 0.91
C GLU A 90 -3.25 23.04 0.17
N ASN A 91 -2.39 22.05 -0.10
CA ASN A 91 -1.11 22.23 -0.80
C ASN A 91 -1.24 22.20 -2.34
N GLY A 92 -2.46 22.05 -2.87
CA GLY A 92 -2.76 22.16 -4.29
C GLY A 92 -2.33 20.96 -5.14
N TYR A 93 -2.12 19.78 -4.56
CA TYR A 93 -1.79 18.55 -5.30
C TYR A 93 -3.02 17.80 -5.80
N VAL A 94 -4.12 17.91 -5.08
CA VAL A 94 -5.38 17.20 -5.36
C VAL A 94 -6.50 18.22 -5.41
N VAL A 95 -7.46 18.02 -6.29
CA VAL A 95 -8.68 18.81 -6.37
C VAL A 95 -9.89 17.92 -6.11
N PRO A 96 -10.78 18.36 -5.18
CA PRO A 96 -12.06 17.68 -4.99
C PRO A 96 -13.00 18.06 -6.12
N GLU A 97 -13.71 17.09 -6.66
CA GLU A 97 -14.75 17.29 -7.66
C GLU A 97 -16.05 16.66 -7.17
N ARG A 98 -17.14 17.41 -7.23
CA ARG A 98 -18.45 16.85 -6.89
C ARG A 98 -18.94 16.01 -8.06
N SER A 99 -19.36 14.79 -7.79
CA SER A 99 -19.99 13.95 -8.80
C SER A 99 -21.23 14.64 -9.38
N THR A 100 -21.31 14.65 -10.69
CA THR A 100 -22.52 15.11 -11.41
C THR A 100 -23.67 14.10 -11.30
N ARG A 101 -23.35 12.84 -11.00
CA ARG A 101 -24.32 11.74 -10.89
C ARG A 101 -24.80 11.52 -9.44
N ASP A 102 -23.93 11.68 -8.46
CA ASP A 102 -24.26 11.56 -7.04
C ASP A 102 -23.64 12.73 -6.26
N ARG A 103 -24.48 13.71 -5.93
CA ARG A 103 -24.07 14.91 -5.18
C ARG A 103 -23.54 14.62 -3.77
N ARG A 104 -23.67 13.38 -3.27
CA ARG A 104 -23.18 12.96 -1.95
C ARG A 104 -21.76 12.42 -2.01
N SER A 105 -21.27 12.01 -3.18
CA SER A 105 -19.92 11.51 -3.35
C SER A 105 -18.96 12.62 -3.80
N ILE A 106 -17.86 12.76 -3.07
CA ILE A 106 -16.75 13.63 -3.44
C ILE A 106 -15.71 12.74 -4.12
N HIS A 107 -15.45 13.06 -5.38
CA HIS A 107 -14.35 12.47 -6.13
C HIS A 107 -13.12 13.35 -5.97
N ILE A 108 -11.97 12.74 -6.06
CA ILE A 108 -10.68 13.42 -6.04
C ILE A 108 -9.93 13.08 -7.31
N LYS A 109 -9.20 14.05 -7.83
CA LYS A 109 -8.26 13.87 -8.95
C LYS A 109 -7.02 14.70 -8.74
N LEU A 110 -5.97 14.36 -9.45
CA LEU A 110 -4.73 15.14 -9.41
C LEU A 110 -4.91 16.50 -10.09
N SER A 111 -4.38 17.53 -9.45
CA SER A 111 -4.20 18.85 -10.07
C SER A 111 -3.06 18.79 -11.11
N PRO A 112 -2.81 19.86 -11.90
CA PRO A 112 -1.61 19.96 -12.72
C PRO A 112 -0.30 19.80 -11.93
N LYS A 113 -0.24 20.37 -10.71
CA LYS A 113 0.89 20.20 -9.76
C LYS A 113 1.03 18.74 -9.32
N GLY A 114 -0.09 18.10 -8.96
CA GLY A 114 -0.12 16.69 -8.58
C GLY A 114 0.32 15.77 -9.71
N ARG A 115 -0.16 15.99 -10.94
CA ARG A 115 0.30 15.23 -12.12
C ARG A 115 1.78 15.37 -12.40
N THR A 116 2.34 16.55 -12.17
CA THR A 116 3.78 16.76 -12.31
C THR A 116 4.56 15.91 -11.31
N LEU A 117 4.17 15.90 -10.03
CA LEU A 117 4.80 15.04 -9.03
C LEU A 117 4.60 13.55 -9.36
N TRP A 118 3.40 13.16 -9.79
CA TRP A 118 3.11 11.78 -10.20
C TRP A 118 4.10 11.29 -11.26
N ARG A 119 4.33 12.08 -12.31
CA ARG A 119 5.31 11.75 -13.38
C ARG A 119 6.73 11.63 -12.87
N HIS A 120 7.14 12.44 -11.89
CA HIS A 120 8.47 12.32 -11.28
C HIS A 120 8.62 11.01 -10.51
N LEU A 121 7.59 10.62 -9.75
CA LEU A 121 7.58 9.34 -9.02
C LEU A 121 7.57 8.16 -10.00
N ASP A 122 6.77 8.23 -11.05
CA ASP A 122 6.73 7.20 -12.09
C ASP A 122 8.10 7.01 -12.75
N SER A 123 8.74 8.10 -13.15
CA SER A 123 10.12 8.08 -13.69
C SER A 123 11.14 7.54 -12.67
N MET A 124 10.94 7.77 -11.37
CA MET A 124 11.77 7.16 -10.33
C MET A 124 11.61 5.64 -10.34
N PHE A 125 10.38 5.13 -10.42
CA PHE A 125 10.12 3.69 -10.49
C PHE A 125 10.71 3.06 -11.75
N ASP A 126 10.65 3.76 -12.90
CA ASP A 126 11.30 3.30 -14.13
C ASP A 126 12.81 3.13 -13.94
N ARG A 127 13.48 4.10 -13.32
CA ARG A 127 14.93 4.02 -13.03
C ARG A 127 15.24 2.86 -12.06
N GLN A 128 14.41 2.66 -11.06
CA GLN A 128 14.60 1.57 -10.09
C GLN A 128 14.43 0.20 -10.74
N THR A 129 13.37 0.02 -11.54
CA THR A 129 13.14 -1.25 -12.26
C THR A 129 14.25 -1.57 -13.22
N ALA A 130 14.78 -0.59 -13.96
CA ALA A 130 15.94 -0.77 -14.82
C ALA A 130 17.19 -1.21 -14.02
N SER A 131 17.43 -0.60 -12.86
CA SER A 131 18.55 -0.97 -11.99
C SER A 131 18.40 -2.39 -11.40
N LEU A 132 17.19 -2.78 -11.02
CA LEU A 132 16.88 -4.12 -10.52
C LEU A 132 17.12 -5.19 -11.60
N GLN A 133 16.73 -4.91 -12.85
CA GLN A 133 16.97 -5.81 -13.96
C GLN A 133 18.48 -6.01 -14.21
N MET A 134 19.28 -4.97 -14.10
CA MET A 134 20.75 -5.09 -14.18
C MET A 134 21.32 -5.93 -13.02
N GLY A 135 20.67 -5.90 -11.85
CA GLY A 135 20.98 -6.73 -10.68
C GLY A 135 20.40 -8.15 -10.74
N HIS A 136 19.91 -8.60 -11.90
CA HIS A 136 19.31 -9.93 -12.14
C HIS A 136 18.00 -10.20 -11.38
N VAL A 137 17.29 -9.19 -10.90
CA VAL A 137 15.92 -9.34 -10.39
C VAL A 137 14.95 -9.28 -11.56
N THR A 138 14.13 -10.31 -11.70
CA THR A 138 13.22 -10.48 -12.85
C THR A 138 11.77 -10.15 -12.52
N ALA A 139 10.95 -9.94 -13.55
CA ALA A 139 9.50 -9.81 -13.39
C ALA A 139 8.87 -11.08 -12.78
N SER A 140 9.45 -12.26 -13.04
CA SER A 140 9.00 -13.55 -12.47
C SER A 140 9.24 -13.59 -10.96
N ASP A 141 10.37 -13.03 -10.48
CA ASP A 141 10.66 -12.95 -9.04
C ASP A 141 9.61 -12.07 -8.34
N PHE A 142 9.30 -10.92 -8.91
CA PHE A 142 8.24 -10.05 -8.38
C PHE A 142 6.86 -10.70 -8.42
N SER A 143 6.53 -11.44 -9.47
CA SER A 143 5.27 -12.18 -9.57
C SER A 143 5.16 -13.23 -8.47
N SER A 144 6.23 -13.96 -8.19
CA SER A 144 6.29 -14.98 -7.13
C SER A 144 6.12 -14.37 -5.74
N VAL A 145 6.81 -13.24 -5.47
CA VAL A 145 6.67 -12.49 -4.22
C VAL A 145 5.23 -11.98 -4.07
N SER A 146 4.68 -11.34 -5.10
CA SER A 146 3.31 -10.79 -5.08
C SER A 146 2.26 -11.88 -4.84
N ALA A 147 2.40 -13.05 -5.47
CA ALA A 147 1.50 -14.18 -5.26
C ALA A 147 1.53 -14.70 -3.81
N THR A 148 2.71 -14.75 -3.20
CA THR A 148 2.86 -15.18 -1.79
C THR A 148 2.32 -14.13 -0.83
N MET A 149 2.64 -12.85 -1.05
CA MET A 149 2.13 -11.72 -0.26
C MET A 149 0.60 -11.65 -0.31
N SER A 150 -0.02 -11.85 -1.47
CA SER A 150 -1.48 -11.86 -1.62
C SER A 150 -2.17 -13.01 -0.87
N LYS A 151 -1.49 -14.14 -0.68
CA LYS A 151 -2.01 -15.23 0.17
C LYS A 151 -1.99 -14.82 1.65
N LEU A 152 -0.91 -14.19 2.08
CA LEU A 152 -0.75 -13.72 3.45
C LEU A 152 -1.74 -12.59 3.77
N GLU A 153 -1.94 -11.67 2.85
CA GLU A 153 -2.91 -10.59 2.95
C GLU A 153 -4.33 -11.13 3.13
N ARG A 154 -4.76 -12.07 2.27
CA ARG A 154 -6.08 -12.71 2.40
C ARG A 154 -6.25 -13.42 3.74
N PHE A 155 -5.21 -14.07 4.23
CA PHE A 155 -5.23 -14.70 5.56
C PHE A 155 -5.49 -13.66 6.66
N TRP A 156 -4.82 -12.51 6.63
CA TRP A 156 -5.03 -11.45 7.61
C TRP A 156 -6.41 -10.77 7.48
N ILE A 157 -6.87 -10.52 6.26
CA ILE A 157 -8.23 -9.96 6.03
C ILE A 157 -9.29 -10.87 6.64
N ASN A 158 -9.21 -12.18 6.42
CA ASN A 158 -10.15 -13.15 6.98
C ASN A 158 -10.08 -13.19 8.53
N ALA A 159 -8.89 -13.13 9.10
CA ALA A 159 -8.70 -13.08 10.54
C ALA A 159 -9.35 -11.82 11.16
N LEU A 160 -9.19 -10.65 10.52
CA LEU A 160 -9.80 -9.39 10.96
C LEU A 160 -11.33 -9.42 10.86
N GLN A 161 -11.89 -10.04 9.81
CA GLN A 161 -13.34 -10.19 9.65
C GLN A 161 -13.94 -11.15 10.67
N GLY A 162 -13.24 -12.24 11.01
CA GLY A 162 -13.65 -13.19 12.04
C GLY A 162 -13.74 -12.56 13.45
N VAL A 163 -12.81 -11.66 13.77
CA VAL A 163 -12.84 -10.92 15.04
C VAL A 163 -14.05 -9.98 15.14
N ASN A 164 -14.42 -9.33 14.05
CA ASN A 164 -15.58 -8.42 14.02
C ASN A 164 -16.93 -9.13 14.17
N GLN A 165 -17.02 -10.42 13.83
CA GLN A 165 -18.25 -11.21 14.03
C GLN A 165 -18.43 -11.69 15.47
N VAL A 166 -17.36 -11.82 16.25
CA VAL A 166 -17.41 -12.26 17.66
C VAL A 166 -17.71 -11.09 18.61
N SER A 167 -17.53 -9.85 18.16
CA SER A 167 -17.73 -8.62 18.96
C SER A 167 -19.10 -7.96 18.75
N GLY A 168 -20.08 -8.68 18.19
CA GLY A 168 -21.48 -8.23 18.14
C GLY A 168 -22.06 -8.15 19.54
N PRO A 169 -22.93 -7.14 19.86
CA PRO A 169 -23.43 -6.94 21.21
C PRO A 169 -24.23 -8.17 21.64
N ALA A 170 -23.82 -8.76 22.76
CA ALA A 170 -24.69 -9.65 23.51
C ALA A 170 -25.92 -8.85 23.99
N ALA A 171 -27.10 -9.29 23.57
CA ALA A 171 -28.37 -8.71 23.92
C ALA A 171 -28.64 -8.77 25.43
#